data_9230adf82680a4743a228b51248a4196
#
_entry.id   9230adf82680a4743a228b51248a4196
#
_cell.length_a   1.000
_cell.length_b   1.000
_cell.length_c   1.000
_cell.angle_alpha   90.00
_cell.angle_beta   90.00
_cell.angle_gamma   90.00
#
_symmetry.space_group_name_H-M   'P 1'
#
loop_
_entity.id
_entity.type
_entity.pdbx_description
1 polymer ?
#
loop_
_entity_poly.entity_id
_entity_poly.type
_entity_poly.pdbx_seq_one_letter_code
_entity_poly.pdbx_strand_id
1 'polypeptide(L)'
;MLDIQVKLVKYNFSARSVKPTYIVIHDTGNPGAGALNHYNYFNGGNRNSSADYFVDSNNIIQIIDADHYYSWAVGDGKGKYGITNNNSVSIEMCLEKDGYPTQATVKNTIDLTKYLMDKYNIGVNKVVRHYDCSRKSCPNSFKANNWAKWTSFKTALTGSTDNSTSNKSNNTNIATGVINGYNATIKNDWFYLRDNSGNKTGSRIEIGTKIKVLDVSYSKQLVYIAYLENNVEKKAYITNATNCIEYLYANQWSNGSTKEIVYETSSCSNSIGSIDTYEKATPLYRENGILHVVYTTSKGANTKSGYVKYNGGFAKL
;
A
#
# COMPACT_ATOMS: atom_id res chain seq x y z
N MET A 1 -9.68 9.83 2.34
CA MET A 1 -9.85 9.76 0.85
C MET A 1 -9.70 11.16 0.29
N LEU A 2 -9.06 11.32 -0.86
CA LEU A 2 -9.10 12.60 -1.61
C LEU A 2 -10.54 12.87 -2.08
N ASP A 3 -10.85 14.17 -2.32
CA ASP A 3 -12.13 14.54 -2.90
C ASP A 3 -12.25 14.00 -4.34
N ILE A 4 -13.44 13.51 -4.68
CA ILE A 4 -13.73 13.06 -6.05
C ILE A 4 -14.04 14.29 -6.91
N GLN A 5 -13.15 14.56 -7.87
CA GLN A 5 -13.37 15.60 -8.86
C GLN A 5 -14.26 15.07 -9.98
N VAL A 6 -15.49 15.54 -10.05
CA VAL A 6 -16.45 15.14 -11.10
C VAL A 6 -16.19 15.97 -12.37
N LYS A 7 -15.72 15.31 -13.42
CA LYS A 7 -15.42 15.89 -14.75
C LYS A 7 -16.01 14.98 -15.83
N LEU A 8 -17.32 15.07 -16.06
CA LEU A 8 -18.02 14.16 -16.96
C LEU A 8 -17.65 14.42 -18.42
N VAL A 9 -17.40 13.35 -19.15
CA VAL A 9 -17.14 13.36 -20.60
C VAL A 9 -18.44 13.26 -21.38
N LYS A 10 -18.39 13.64 -22.67
CA LYS A 10 -19.54 13.60 -23.60
C LYS A 10 -19.60 12.34 -24.47
N TYR A 11 -18.60 11.47 -24.36
CA TYR A 11 -18.40 10.30 -25.22
C TYR A 11 -18.03 9.07 -24.42
N ASN A 12 -18.00 7.91 -25.07
CA ASN A 12 -17.40 6.68 -24.54
C ASN A 12 -18.18 6.04 -23.38
N PHE A 13 -19.49 6.16 -23.37
CA PHE A 13 -20.36 5.52 -22.37
C PHE A 13 -21.70 5.11 -23.00
N SER A 14 -22.43 4.27 -22.30
CA SER A 14 -23.81 3.88 -22.65
C SER A 14 -24.72 3.95 -21.44
N ALA A 15 -26.03 4.05 -21.65
CA ALA A 15 -27.00 4.08 -20.55
C ALA A 15 -26.96 2.75 -19.78
N ARG A 16 -26.93 2.88 -18.46
CA ARG A 16 -26.92 1.74 -17.53
C ARG A 16 -28.35 1.25 -17.28
N SER A 17 -28.55 -0.05 -17.37
CA SER A 17 -29.88 -0.67 -17.13
C SER A 17 -29.94 -1.50 -15.84
N VAL A 18 -28.80 -1.77 -15.21
CA VAL A 18 -28.73 -2.53 -13.96
C VAL A 18 -27.76 -1.86 -12.97
N LYS A 19 -28.06 -1.93 -11.68
CA LYS A 19 -27.17 -1.42 -10.63
C LYS A 19 -25.80 -2.13 -10.70
N PRO A 20 -24.68 -1.42 -10.48
CA PRO A 20 -23.37 -2.06 -10.39
C PRO A 20 -23.33 -3.13 -9.31
N THR A 21 -22.76 -4.27 -9.63
CA THR A 21 -22.53 -5.39 -8.72
C THR A 21 -21.06 -5.79 -8.63
N TYR A 22 -20.21 -5.19 -9.45
CA TYR A 22 -18.76 -5.39 -9.45
C TYR A 22 -18.03 -4.04 -9.48
N ILE A 23 -16.84 -4.03 -8.87
CA ILE A 23 -15.84 -2.98 -9.06
C ILE A 23 -14.65 -3.64 -9.74
N VAL A 24 -14.20 -3.08 -10.86
CA VAL A 24 -13.08 -3.62 -11.63
C VAL A 24 -11.88 -2.70 -11.53
N ILE A 25 -10.75 -3.25 -11.12
CA ILE A 25 -9.49 -2.53 -10.99
C ILE A 25 -8.62 -2.78 -12.21
N HIS A 26 -8.10 -1.67 -12.75
CA HIS A 26 -7.22 -1.62 -13.90
C HIS A 26 -5.94 -0.83 -13.60
N ASP A 27 -4.97 -0.90 -14.49
CA ASP A 27 -3.96 0.13 -14.66
C ASP A 27 -4.02 0.68 -16.10
N THR A 28 -3.70 1.96 -16.26
CA THR A 28 -3.93 2.68 -17.53
C THR A 28 -3.12 2.15 -18.70
N GLY A 29 -2.07 1.35 -18.47
CA GLY A 29 -1.16 0.91 -19.53
C GLY A 29 -0.47 2.06 -20.29
N ASN A 30 -0.53 3.29 -19.78
CA ASN A 30 0.03 4.52 -20.35
C ASN A 30 0.94 5.23 -19.35
N PRO A 31 2.21 4.78 -19.20
CA PRO A 31 3.13 5.31 -18.20
C PRO A 31 3.38 6.82 -18.34
N GLY A 32 3.36 7.53 -17.21
CA GLY A 32 3.64 8.96 -17.11
C GLY A 32 2.42 9.87 -17.38
N ALA A 33 1.25 9.31 -17.68
CA ALA A 33 0.02 10.09 -17.83
C ALA A 33 -0.82 10.06 -16.55
N GLY A 34 -1.10 11.21 -15.95
CA GLY A 34 -1.94 11.34 -14.75
C GLY A 34 -3.44 11.35 -15.08
N ALA A 35 -4.27 11.40 -14.04
CA ALA A 35 -5.74 11.31 -14.14
C ALA A 35 -6.34 12.43 -15.02
N LEU A 36 -5.80 13.65 -14.94
CA LEU A 36 -6.26 14.76 -15.77
C LEU A 36 -5.92 14.57 -17.26
N ASN A 37 -4.79 13.95 -17.58
CA ASN A 37 -4.42 13.62 -18.96
C ASN A 37 -5.42 12.63 -19.57
N HIS A 38 -5.83 11.63 -18.80
CA HIS A 38 -6.84 10.65 -19.24
C HIS A 38 -8.21 11.29 -19.42
N TYR A 39 -8.65 12.15 -18.49
CA TYR A 39 -9.88 12.93 -18.67
C TYR A 39 -9.85 13.71 -20.00
N ASN A 40 -8.78 14.48 -20.25
CA ASN A 40 -8.67 15.29 -21.48
C ASN A 40 -8.71 14.41 -22.74
N TYR A 41 -8.04 13.25 -22.69
CA TYR A 41 -8.04 12.30 -23.81
C TYR A 41 -9.47 11.79 -24.12
N PHE A 42 -10.21 11.33 -23.12
CA PHE A 42 -11.56 10.80 -23.32
C PHE A 42 -12.61 11.88 -23.58
N ASN A 43 -12.40 13.11 -23.12
CA ASN A 43 -13.26 14.25 -23.41
C ASN A 43 -13.03 14.80 -24.83
N GLY A 44 -11.91 14.48 -25.47
CA GLY A 44 -11.55 14.94 -26.81
C GLY A 44 -12.22 14.17 -27.97
N GLY A 45 -13.11 13.19 -27.69
CA GLY A 45 -13.84 12.47 -28.72
C GLY A 45 -14.08 10.99 -28.41
N ASN A 46 -14.68 10.28 -29.37
CA ASN A 46 -14.91 8.84 -29.23
C ASN A 46 -13.58 8.06 -29.35
N ARG A 47 -13.29 7.23 -28.32
CA ARG A 47 -12.10 6.37 -28.23
C ARG A 47 -12.43 4.87 -28.27
N ASN A 48 -13.71 4.50 -28.39
CA ASN A 48 -14.21 3.11 -28.30
C ASN A 48 -13.80 2.39 -27.00
N SER A 49 -13.43 3.13 -25.98
CA SER A 49 -13.05 2.66 -24.66
C SER A 49 -13.18 3.79 -23.64
N SER A 50 -13.26 3.44 -22.35
CA SER A 50 -13.23 4.40 -21.23
C SER A 50 -13.12 3.65 -19.91
N ALA A 51 -13.08 4.41 -18.81
CA ALA A 51 -13.30 3.93 -17.44
C ALA A 51 -14.17 4.93 -16.70
N ASP A 52 -14.70 4.55 -15.54
CA ASP A 52 -15.54 5.46 -14.75
C ASP A 52 -14.68 6.44 -13.95
N TYR A 53 -13.54 5.98 -13.44
CA TYR A 53 -12.61 6.75 -12.62
C TYR A 53 -11.16 6.59 -13.06
N PHE A 54 -10.41 7.68 -12.97
CA PHE A 54 -8.94 7.70 -13.06
C PHE A 54 -8.34 8.22 -11.77
N VAL A 55 -7.32 7.52 -11.26
CA VAL A 55 -6.71 7.80 -9.96
C VAL A 55 -5.21 7.94 -10.12
N ASP A 56 -4.64 9.04 -9.63
CA ASP A 56 -3.20 9.25 -9.48
C ASP A 56 -2.85 9.62 -8.02
N SER A 57 -1.60 10.03 -7.76
CA SER A 57 -1.12 10.39 -6.42
C SER A 57 -1.90 11.53 -5.78
N ASN A 58 -2.45 12.43 -6.59
CA ASN A 58 -3.02 13.70 -6.15
C ASN A 58 -4.51 13.87 -6.51
N ASN A 59 -5.04 13.02 -7.38
CA ASN A 59 -6.37 13.18 -7.94
C ASN A 59 -7.16 11.88 -7.97
N ILE A 60 -8.47 12.01 -7.69
CA ILE A 60 -9.50 11.04 -8.06
C ILE A 60 -10.45 11.75 -9.00
N ILE A 61 -10.47 11.39 -10.27
CA ILE A 61 -11.32 12.02 -11.29
C ILE A 61 -12.39 11.03 -11.74
N GLN A 62 -13.65 11.38 -11.51
CA GLN A 62 -14.80 10.70 -12.08
C GLN A 62 -15.11 11.29 -13.45
N ILE A 63 -15.09 10.47 -14.50
CA ILE A 63 -15.36 10.93 -15.85
C ILE A 63 -16.71 10.43 -16.42
N ILE A 64 -17.31 9.43 -15.79
CA ILE A 64 -18.63 8.90 -16.15
C ILE A 64 -19.52 8.84 -14.91
N ASP A 65 -20.75 9.30 -15.00
CA ASP A 65 -21.74 9.15 -13.95
C ASP A 65 -22.21 7.69 -13.87
N ALA A 66 -21.55 6.93 -12.99
CA ALA A 66 -21.76 5.49 -12.87
C ALA A 66 -23.15 5.10 -12.30
N ASP A 67 -23.97 6.05 -11.85
CA ASP A 67 -25.33 5.77 -11.43
C ASP A 67 -26.28 5.61 -12.63
N HIS A 68 -26.00 6.33 -13.73
CA HIS A 68 -26.86 6.36 -14.91
C HIS A 68 -26.21 5.75 -16.16
N TYR A 69 -24.88 5.70 -16.21
CA TYR A 69 -24.14 5.25 -17.37
C TYR A 69 -23.04 4.22 -16.96
N TYR A 70 -22.56 3.48 -17.94
CA TYR A 70 -21.42 2.60 -17.77
C TYR A 70 -20.31 2.92 -18.78
N SER A 71 -19.09 2.77 -18.34
CA SER A 71 -17.88 2.89 -19.14
C SER A 71 -17.67 1.67 -20.04
N TRP A 72 -16.88 1.82 -21.09
CA TRP A 72 -16.49 0.74 -22.02
C TRP A 72 -15.12 0.18 -21.64
N ALA A 73 -15.02 -0.47 -20.46
CA ALA A 73 -13.75 -0.88 -19.86
C ALA A 73 -13.46 -2.39 -19.95
N VAL A 74 -14.52 -3.24 -19.95
CA VAL A 74 -14.38 -4.70 -19.86
C VAL A 74 -15.14 -5.45 -20.97
N GLY A 75 -15.47 -4.76 -22.06
CA GLY A 75 -16.24 -5.33 -23.17
C GLY A 75 -15.52 -6.46 -23.92
N ASP A 76 -14.19 -6.53 -23.85
CA ASP A 76 -13.35 -7.58 -24.42
C ASP A 76 -13.66 -8.98 -23.82
N GLY A 77 -14.16 -9.05 -22.60
CA GLY A 77 -14.61 -10.28 -21.94
C GLY A 77 -15.93 -10.83 -22.48
N LYS A 78 -16.72 -10.04 -23.22
CA LYS A 78 -18.03 -10.41 -23.76
C LYS A 78 -18.97 -11.04 -22.74
N GLY A 79 -18.83 -10.70 -21.46
CA GLY A 79 -19.61 -11.24 -20.37
C GLY A 79 -19.34 -12.71 -20.01
N LYS A 80 -18.29 -13.33 -20.57
CA LYS A 80 -17.98 -14.77 -20.39
C LYS A 80 -17.89 -15.20 -18.93
N TYR A 81 -17.45 -14.30 -18.05
CA TYR A 81 -17.26 -14.58 -16.60
C TYR A 81 -18.32 -13.87 -15.74
N GLY A 82 -19.45 -13.47 -16.32
CA GLY A 82 -20.54 -12.79 -15.61
C GLY A 82 -20.28 -11.31 -15.31
N ILE A 83 -19.17 -10.76 -15.74
CA ILE A 83 -18.78 -9.36 -15.53
C ILE A 83 -18.87 -8.63 -16.88
N THR A 84 -19.61 -7.53 -16.92
CA THR A 84 -19.86 -6.72 -18.11
C THR A 84 -19.68 -5.24 -17.79
N ASN A 85 -19.57 -4.39 -18.80
CA ASN A 85 -19.56 -2.95 -18.62
C ASN A 85 -20.81 -2.47 -17.82
N ASN A 86 -21.98 -3.03 -18.12
CA ASN A 86 -23.26 -2.58 -17.53
C ASN A 86 -23.39 -2.91 -16.05
N ASN A 87 -22.80 -4.03 -15.57
CA ASN A 87 -22.90 -4.45 -14.17
C ASN A 87 -21.64 -4.12 -13.33
N SER A 88 -20.70 -3.33 -13.88
CA SER A 88 -19.48 -2.98 -13.18
C SER A 88 -19.20 -1.47 -13.18
N VAL A 89 -18.36 -1.04 -12.23
CA VAL A 89 -17.70 0.27 -12.19
C VAL A 89 -16.20 0.04 -12.29
N SER A 90 -15.52 0.74 -13.19
CA SER A 90 -14.10 0.56 -13.50
C SER A 90 -13.24 1.69 -12.96
N ILE A 91 -12.16 1.35 -12.27
CA ILE A 91 -11.17 2.28 -11.73
C ILE A 91 -9.81 2.01 -12.36
N GLU A 92 -9.24 3.01 -13.00
CA GLU A 92 -7.92 2.99 -13.62
C GLU A 92 -6.88 3.64 -12.70
N MET A 93 -5.88 2.89 -12.30
CA MET A 93 -4.69 3.43 -11.63
C MET A 93 -3.74 4.00 -12.67
N CYS A 94 -3.41 5.29 -12.56
CA CYS A 94 -2.38 5.91 -13.39
C CYS A 94 -1.00 5.37 -13.02
N LEU A 95 -0.16 5.22 -14.05
CA LEU A 95 1.18 4.69 -13.93
C LEU A 95 2.23 5.80 -14.04
N GLU A 96 3.27 5.73 -13.22
CA GLU A 96 4.46 6.54 -13.38
C GLU A 96 5.28 6.08 -14.60
N LYS A 97 6.33 6.81 -14.94
CA LYS A 97 7.18 6.50 -16.11
C LYS A 97 7.83 5.11 -16.06
N ASP A 98 7.99 4.55 -14.87
CA ASP A 98 8.51 3.19 -14.65
C ASP A 98 7.47 2.08 -14.88
N GLY A 99 6.22 2.44 -15.22
CA GLY A 99 5.14 1.49 -15.47
C GLY A 99 4.42 0.99 -14.22
N TYR A 100 4.64 1.62 -13.06
CA TYR A 100 3.98 1.25 -11.81
C TYR A 100 3.20 2.42 -11.20
N PRO A 101 2.07 2.18 -10.52
CA PRO A 101 1.41 3.21 -9.73
C PRO A 101 2.23 3.50 -8.47
N THR A 102 2.22 4.75 -8.00
CA THR A 102 2.81 5.10 -6.69
C THR A 102 2.02 4.44 -5.55
N GLN A 103 2.61 4.38 -4.38
CA GLN A 103 1.88 3.95 -3.17
C GLN A 103 0.68 4.88 -2.87
N ALA A 104 0.82 6.19 -3.12
CA ALA A 104 -0.26 7.15 -2.98
C ALA A 104 -1.41 6.86 -3.96
N THR A 105 -1.12 6.58 -5.23
CA THR A 105 -2.10 6.15 -6.23
C THR A 105 -2.83 4.89 -5.78
N VAL A 106 -2.11 3.87 -5.32
CA VAL A 106 -2.72 2.62 -4.81
C VAL A 106 -3.60 2.90 -3.59
N LYS A 107 -3.13 3.72 -2.64
CA LYS A 107 -3.91 4.12 -1.46
C LYS A 107 -5.18 4.85 -1.84
N ASN A 108 -5.10 5.84 -2.73
CA ASN A 108 -6.26 6.59 -3.21
C ASN A 108 -7.27 5.66 -3.92
N THR A 109 -6.77 4.67 -4.67
CA THR A 109 -7.61 3.65 -5.32
C THR A 109 -8.30 2.75 -4.29
N ILE A 110 -7.62 2.35 -3.21
CA ILE A 110 -8.22 1.60 -2.10
C ILE A 110 -9.33 2.42 -1.44
N ASP A 111 -9.07 3.68 -1.14
CA ASP A 111 -10.04 4.57 -0.51
C ASP A 111 -11.28 4.76 -1.38
N LEU A 112 -11.09 5.01 -2.69
CA LEU A 112 -12.18 5.11 -3.66
C LEU A 112 -12.94 3.78 -3.77
N THR A 113 -12.24 2.66 -3.81
CA THR A 113 -12.87 1.33 -3.90
C THR A 113 -13.76 1.07 -2.69
N LYS A 114 -13.31 1.38 -1.47
CA LYS A 114 -14.14 1.26 -0.25
C LYS A 114 -15.38 2.15 -0.32
N TYR A 115 -15.22 3.40 -0.74
CA TYR A 115 -16.36 4.31 -0.93
C TYR A 115 -17.39 3.73 -1.91
N LEU A 116 -16.95 3.17 -3.04
CA LEU A 116 -17.85 2.56 -4.03
C LEU A 116 -18.45 1.23 -3.55
N MET A 117 -17.72 0.45 -2.76
CA MET A 117 -18.25 -0.75 -2.10
C MET A 117 -19.43 -0.38 -1.20
N ASP A 118 -19.29 0.66 -0.38
CA ASP A 118 -20.34 1.16 0.51
C ASP A 118 -21.51 1.75 -0.30
N LYS A 119 -21.22 2.61 -1.28
CA LYS A 119 -22.23 3.27 -2.13
C LYS A 119 -23.13 2.28 -2.86
N TYR A 120 -22.55 1.22 -3.41
CA TYR A 120 -23.28 0.24 -4.22
C TYR A 120 -23.64 -1.05 -3.48
N ASN A 121 -23.24 -1.18 -2.22
CA ASN A 121 -23.36 -2.39 -1.41
C ASN A 121 -22.67 -3.59 -2.08
N ILE A 122 -21.42 -3.40 -2.49
CA ILE A 122 -20.59 -4.39 -3.17
C ILE A 122 -19.60 -5.00 -2.18
N GLY A 123 -19.72 -6.29 -1.91
CA GLY A 123 -18.79 -7.01 -1.04
C GLY A 123 -17.41 -7.16 -1.68
N VAL A 124 -16.37 -7.29 -0.84
CA VAL A 124 -14.97 -7.40 -1.27
C VAL A 124 -14.72 -8.51 -2.31
N ASN A 125 -15.47 -9.60 -2.27
CA ASN A 125 -15.37 -10.69 -3.24
C ASN A 125 -15.82 -10.29 -4.66
N LYS A 126 -16.54 -9.19 -4.80
CA LYS A 126 -16.98 -8.61 -6.08
C LYS A 126 -16.11 -7.43 -6.54
N VAL A 127 -15.05 -7.11 -5.80
CA VAL A 127 -13.95 -6.27 -6.29
C VAL A 127 -12.98 -7.19 -7.02
N VAL A 128 -12.79 -6.99 -8.30
CA VAL A 128 -12.11 -7.91 -9.22
C VAL A 128 -11.09 -7.18 -10.11
N ARG A 129 -10.22 -7.92 -10.76
CA ARG A 129 -9.27 -7.37 -11.78
C ARG A 129 -9.93 -7.40 -13.15
N HIS A 130 -9.47 -6.61 -14.06
CA HIS A 130 -9.82 -6.81 -15.48
C HIS A 130 -9.46 -8.24 -15.95
N TYR A 131 -8.38 -8.81 -15.42
CA TYR A 131 -8.04 -10.23 -15.66
C TYR A 131 -9.19 -11.18 -15.38
N ASP A 132 -9.98 -10.92 -14.36
CA ASP A 132 -11.11 -11.77 -13.98
C ASP A 132 -12.30 -11.64 -14.95
N CYS A 133 -12.37 -10.53 -15.70
CA CYS A 133 -13.40 -10.25 -16.70
C CYS A 133 -13.11 -10.90 -18.07
N SER A 134 -11.84 -10.94 -18.51
CA SER A 134 -11.49 -11.34 -19.89
C SER A 134 -10.22 -12.18 -20.01
N ARG A 135 -9.46 -12.36 -18.94
CA ARG A 135 -8.09 -12.92 -18.92
C ARG A 135 -7.02 -11.98 -19.47
N LYS A 136 -7.37 -10.75 -19.81
CA LYS A 136 -6.39 -9.70 -20.11
C LYS A 136 -5.46 -9.48 -18.92
N SER A 137 -4.16 -9.35 -19.15
CA SER A 137 -3.17 -9.10 -18.11
C SER A 137 -3.28 -7.67 -17.56
N CYS A 138 -4.32 -7.39 -16.76
CA CYS A 138 -4.61 -6.08 -16.18
C CYS A 138 -5.26 -6.25 -14.78
N PRO A 139 -4.84 -5.47 -13.76
CA PRO A 139 -3.72 -4.51 -13.77
C PRO A 139 -2.37 -5.22 -13.88
N ASN A 140 -1.59 -4.90 -14.92
CA ASN A 140 -0.31 -5.58 -15.17
C ASN A 140 0.74 -5.26 -14.10
N SER A 141 0.67 -4.06 -13.53
CA SER A 141 1.54 -3.63 -12.42
C SER A 141 1.40 -4.50 -11.14
N PHE A 142 0.29 -5.25 -11.01
CA PHE A 142 0.02 -6.14 -9.88
C PHE A 142 0.29 -7.62 -10.16
N LYS A 143 0.65 -7.97 -11.42
CA LYS A 143 0.74 -9.37 -11.87
C LYS A 143 1.93 -10.13 -11.28
N ALA A 144 3.03 -9.46 -11.00
CA ALA A 144 4.25 -10.09 -10.51
C ALA A 144 4.00 -10.95 -9.25
N ASN A 145 4.83 -12.00 -9.08
CA ASN A 145 4.77 -12.92 -7.94
C ASN A 145 3.35 -13.50 -7.72
N ASN A 146 2.77 -14.02 -8.78
CA ASN A 146 1.43 -14.61 -8.75
C ASN A 146 0.36 -13.68 -8.14
N TRP A 147 0.35 -12.42 -8.58
CA TRP A 147 -0.60 -11.41 -8.13
C TRP A 147 -0.47 -11.00 -6.64
N ALA A 148 0.73 -11.06 -6.08
CA ALA A 148 0.94 -10.72 -4.66
C ALA A 148 0.44 -9.31 -4.30
N LYS A 149 0.66 -8.30 -5.18
CA LYS A 149 0.15 -6.93 -4.97
C LYS A 149 -1.38 -6.87 -5.01
N TRP A 150 -2.02 -7.69 -5.83
CA TRP A 150 -3.48 -7.81 -5.85
C TRP A 150 -4.02 -8.39 -4.53
N THR A 151 -3.37 -9.43 -4.01
CA THR A 151 -3.72 -10.01 -2.70
C THR A 151 -3.62 -8.94 -1.61
N SER A 152 -2.53 -8.16 -1.59
CA SER A 152 -2.36 -7.04 -0.65
C SER A 152 -3.44 -5.97 -0.81
N PHE A 153 -3.78 -5.61 -2.05
CA PHE A 153 -4.87 -4.68 -2.35
C PHE A 153 -6.22 -5.18 -1.80
N LYS A 154 -6.57 -6.43 -2.04
CA LYS A 154 -7.80 -7.06 -1.52
C LYS A 154 -7.84 -7.08 0.00
N THR A 155 -6.74 -7.40 0.65
CA THR A 155 -6.62 -7.37 2.11
C THR A 155 -6.86 -5.96 2.66
N ALA A 156 -6.33 -4.94 2.00
CA ALA A 156 -6.53 -3.54 2.41
C ALA A 156 -7.99 -3.07 2.30
N LEU A 157 -8.81 -3.70 1.46
CA LEU A 157 -10.25 -3.39 1.34
C LEU A 157 -11.07 -3.93 2.52
N THR A 158 -10.66 -5.01 3.16
CA THR A 158 -11.37 -5.63 4.28
C THR A 158 -11.11 -4.94 5.62
N GLY A 159 -10.10 -4.04 5.69
CA GLY A 159 -9.85 -3.20 6.85
C GLY A 159 -10.92 -2.12 6.99
N SER A 160 -11.62 -2.08 8.12
CA SER A 160 -12.70 -1.13 8.43
C SER A 160 -12.28 0.33 8.28
N THR A 161 -13.16 1.14 7.70
CA THR A 161 -13.13 2.61 7.81
C THR A 161 -13.34 3.00 9.26
N ASP A 162 -12.36 3.67 9.83
CA ASP A 162 -12.49 4.24 11.18
C ASP A 162 -13.50 5.40 11.18
N ASN A 163 -14.69 5.14 11.65
CA ASN A 163 -15.49 6.14 12.36
C ASN A 163 -15.28 5.89 13.84
N SER A 164 -14.43 6.70 14.44
CA SER A 164 -14.16 6.67 15.87
C SER A 164 -15.38 7.11 16.66
N THR A 165 -16.01 6.18 17.32
CA THR A 165 -16.67 6.45 18.58
C THR A 165 -16.01 5.59 19.65
N SER A 166 -15.41 6.28 20.59
CA SER A 166 -14.72 5.74 21.73
C SER A 166 -15.63 4.84 22.54
N ASN A 167 -15.28 3.55 22.64
CA ASN A 167 -15.61 2.75 23.79
C ASN A 167 -14.32 2.17 24.37
N LYS A 168 -13.92 2.68 25.52
CA LYS A 168 -12.91 2.12 26.39
C LYS A 168 -13.32 0.70 26.76
N SER A 169 -12.70 -0.29 26.17
CA SER A 169 -12.61 -1.63 26.72
C SER A 169 -11.16 -1.85 27.18
N ASN A 170 -10.99 -2.03 28.46
CA ASN A 170 -9.71 -2.38 29.09
C ASN A 170 -9.32 -3.80 28.69
N ASN A 171 -8.73 -3.96 27.51
CA ASN A 171 -8.07 -5.21 27.14
C ASN A 171 -6.57 -4.93 27.05
N THR A 172 -5.84 -5.37 28.07
CA THR A 172 -4.39 -5.11 28.23
C THR A 172 -3.52 -5.94 27.30
N ASN A 173 -4.08 -6.95 26.63
CA ASN A 173 -3.36 -7.88 25.76
C ASN A 173 -3.77 -7.71 24.30
N ILE A 174 -2.79 -7.60 23.41
CA ILE A 174 -3.02 -7.55 21.98
C ILE A 174 -3.08 -8.96 21.42
N ALA A 175 -4.13 -9.28 20.67
CA ALA A 175 -4.24 -10.57 19.99
C ALA A 175 -3.09 -10.76 19.00
N THR A 176 -2.47 -11.93 19.05
CA THR A 176 -1.39 -12.28 18.11
C THR A 176 -1.98 -12.55 16.73
N GLY A 177 -1.58 -11.76 15.75
CA GLY A 177 -1.94 -11.93 14.36
C GLY A 177 -0.72 -11.79 13.45
N VAL A 178 -0.84 -12.24 12.20
CA VAL A 178 0.20 -12.09 11.20
C VAL A 178 -0.15 -10.91 10.32
N ILE A 179 0.54 -9.78 10.53
CA ILE A 179 0.42 -8.63 9.64
C ILE A 179 1.09 -8.92 8.30
N ASN A 180 0.43 -8.55 7.20
CA ASN A 180 1.01 -8.74 5.87
C ASN A 180 2.28 -7.90 5.69
N GLY A 181 3.33 -8.53 5.16
CA GLY A 181 4.63 -7.88 4.98
C GLY A 181 5.38 -7.60 6.29
N TYR A 182 5.14 -8.41 7.35
CA TYR A 182 5.93 -8.32 8.57
C TYR A 182 7.43 -8.49 8.28
N ASN A 183 8.25 -7.80 9.04
CA ASN A 183 9.70 -7.83 8.91
C ASN A 183 10.43 -8.03 10.26
N ALA A 184 9.68 -8.19 11.33
CA ALA A 184 10.21 -8.50 12.64
C ALA A 184 9.22 -9.30 13.51
N THR A 185 9.75 -9.91 14.57
CA THR A 185 8.96 -10.65 15.59
C THR A 185 9.38 -10.18 16.97
N ILE A 186 8.42 -10.04 17.87
CA ILE A 186 8.69 -9.80 19.30
C ILE A 186 9.22 -11.08 19.92
N LYS A 187 10.39 -11.01 20.58
CA LYS A 187 11.01 -12.15 21.25
C LYS A 187 11.49 -11.77 22.65
N ASN A 188 11.76 -12.77 23.47
CA ASN A 188 12.35 -12.68 24.83
C ASN A 188 11.51 -11.92 25.84
N ASP A 189 10.87 -10.81 25.49
CA ASP A 189 9.98 -10.05 26.36
C ASP A 189 8.90 -9.34 25.57
N TRP A 190 7.79 -8.97 26.23
CA TRP A 190 6.70 -8.20 25.68
C TRP A 190 6.97 -6.69 25.79
N PHE A 191 6.22 -5.86 25.05
CA PHE A 191 6.36 -4.40 25.11
C PHE A 191 5.04 -3.72 25.45
N TYR A 192 5.11 -2.66 26.29
CA TYR A 192 4.04 -1.66 26.29
C TYR A 192 3.98 -0.98 24.94
N LEU A 193 2.77 -0.83 24.41
CA LEU A 193 2.52 0.10 23.29
C LEU A 193 2.61 1.52 23.80
N ARG A 194 3.17 2.40 22.98
CA ARG A 194 3.45 3.79 23.32
C ARG A 194 2.93 4.72 22.23
N ASP A 195 2.65 5.96 22.63
CA ASP A 195 2.41 7.05 21.68
C ASP A 195 3.75 7.58 21.08
N ASN A 196 3.69 8.56 20.21
CA ASN A 196 4.85 9.18 19.56
C ASN A 196 5.75 9.96 20.56
N SER A 197 5.24 10.32 21.75
CA SER A 197 6.03 10.95 22.82
C SER A 197 6.72 9.91 23.74
N GLY A 198 6.40 8.62 23.56
CA GLY A 198 6.95 7.53 24.35
C GLY A 198 6.11 7.17 25.60
N ASN A 199 4.94 7.79 25.80
CA ASN A 199 4.06 7.47 26.91
C ASN A 199 3.37 6.12 26.68
N LYS A 200 3.19 5.33 27.74
CA LYS A 200 2.46 4.06 27.67
C LYS A 200 0.98 4.30 27.38
N THR A 201 0.39 3.54 26.45
CA THR A 201 -1.03 3.63 26.09
C THR A 201 -1.95 2.76 26.94
N GLY A 202 -1.38 1.95 27.84
CA GLY A 202 -2.11 0.98 28.65
C GLY A 202 -2.23 -0.41 28.02
N SER A 203 -1.95 -0.55 26.73
CA SER A 203 -1.92 -1.83 26.02
C SER A 203 -0.49 -2.34 25.85
N ARG A 204 -0.36 -3.63 25.58
CA ARG A 204 0.94 -4.26 25.33
C ARG A 204 0.87 -5.23 24.16
N ILE A 205 2.03 -5.52 23.57
CA ILE A 205 2.20 -6.50 22.50
C ILE A 205 3.01 -7.68 23.02
N GLU A 206 2.56 -8.88 22.72
CA GLU A 206 3.07 -10.11 23.33
C GLU A 206 4.24 -10.71 22.55
N ILE A 207 5.00 -11.58 23.22
CA ILE A 207 6.04 -12.42 22.62
C ILE A 207 5.43 -13.27 21.48
N GLY A 208 6.17 -13.42 20.37
CA GLY A 208 5.74 -14.17 19.20
C GLY A 208 4.92 -13.33 18.21
N THR A 209 4.49 -12.12 18.58
CA THR A 209 3.76 -11.25 17.67
C THR A 209 4.64 -10.84 16.49
N LYS A 210 4.13 -11.07 15.27
CA LYS A 210 4.77 -10.63 14.03
C LYS A 210 4.36 -9.20 13.74
N ILE A 211 5.35 -8.32 13.63
CA ILE A 211 5.17 -6.89 13.44
C ILE A 211 5.81 -6.42 12.13
N LYS A 212 5.33 -5.30 11.64
CA LYS A 212 5.99 -4.56 10.57
C LYS A 212 6.64 -3.33 11.18
N VAL A 213 7.95 -3.34 11.27
CA VAL A 213 8.72 -2.15 11.62
C VAL A 213 8.64 -1.18 10.47
N LEU A 214 8.23 0.04 10.76
CA LEU A 214 8.03 1.13 9.80
C LEU A 214 9.17 2.14 9.87
N ASP A 215 9.69 2.39 11.08
CA ASP A 215 10.77 3.34 11.33
C ASP A 215 11.40 3.14 12.71
N VAL A 216 12.57 3.72 12.94
CA VAL A 216 13.24 3.76 14.25
C VAL A 216 13.64 5.19 14.62
N SER A 217 13.03 5.75 15.64
CA SER A 217 13.46 7.00 16.23
C SER A 217 14.58 6.75 17.26
N TYR A 218 15.82 6.89 16.79
CA TYR A 218 16.98 6.62 17.65
C TYR A 218 17.08 7.60 18.82
N SER A 219 16.80 8.88 18.62
CA SER A 219 16.84 9.91 19.68
C SER A 219 15.83 9.66 20.79
N LYS A 220 14.65 9.13 20.45
CA LYS A 220 13.58 8.77 21.40
C LYS A 220 13.70 7.33 21.90
N GLN A 221 14.58 6.52 21.35
CA GLN A 221 14.67 5.08 21.59
C GLN A 221 13.31 4.37 21.41
N LEU A 222 12.61 4.69 20.30
CA LEU A 222 11.33 4.13 19.92
C LEU A 222 11.38 3.50 18.54
N VAL A 223 10.69 2.38 18.38
CA VAL A 223 10.44 1.74 17.09
C VAL A 223 8.97 1.93 16.73
N TYR A 224 8.71 2.52 15.55
CA TYR A 224 7.38 2.67 15.01
C TYR A 224 6.98 1.39 14.29
N ILE A 225 5.87 0.80 14.69
CA ILE A 225 5.42 -0.51 14.20
C ILE A 225 3.98 -0.46 13.72
N ALA A 226 3.64 -1.37 12.80
CA ALA A 226 2.29 -1.82 12.55
C ALA A 226 2.14 -3.26 13.06
N TYR A 227 0.96 -3.59 13.59
CA TYR A 227 0.61 -4.89 14.15
C TYR A 227 -0.88 -5.16 13.95
N LEU A 228 -1.34 -6.39 14.14
CA LEU A 228 -2.75 -6.72 14.08
C LEU A 228 -3.34 -6.83 15.50
N GLU A 229 -4.43 -6.12 15.73
CA GLU A 229 -5.30 -6.25 16.87
C GLU A 229 -6.69 -6.63 16.39
N ASN A 230 -7.17 -7.81 16.76
CA ASN A 230 -8.48 -8.34 16.30
C ASN A 230 -8.61 -8.33 14.76
N ASN A 231 -7.54 -8.67 14.04
CA ASN A 231 -7.42 -8.63 12.58
C ASN A 231 -7.48 -7.22 11.96
N VAL A 232 -7.38 -6.17 12.76
CA VAL A 232 -7.27 -4.79 12.29
C VAL A 232 -5.83 -4.31 12.41
N GLU A 233 -5.28 -3.71 11.34
CA GLU A 233 -3.96 -3.10 11.40
C GLU A 233 -4.00 -1.86 12.28
N LYS A 234 -3.15 -1.86 13.31
CA LYS A 234 -2.91 -0.74 14.22
C LYS A 234 -1.46 -0.31 14.11
N LYS A 235 -1.19 0.93 14.50
CA LYS A 235 0.16 1.48 14.57
C LYS A 235 0.42 2.03 15.94
N ALA A 236 1.63 1.80 16.44
CA ALA A 236 2.08 2.32 17.73
C ALA A 236 3.61 2.37 17.77
N TYR A 237 4.13 2.84 18.88
CA TYR A 237 5.56 2.77 19.18
C TYR A 237 5.81 1.73 20.27
N ILE A 238 6.98 1.10 20.20
CA ILE A 238 7.55 0.24 21.23
C ILE A 238 8.96 0.71 21.56
N THR A 239 9.49 0.29 22.69
CA THR A 239 10.88 0.60 23.05
C THR A 239 11.86 -0.04 22.06
N ASN A 240 12.89 0.69 21.66
CA ASN A 240 13.97 0.18 20.81
C ASN A 240 14.91 -0.72 21.63
N ALA A 241 14.52 -1.98 21.79
CA ALA A 241 15.28 -3.00 22.51
C ALA A 241 15.64 -4.15 21.57
N THR A 242 16.85 -4.11 21.03
CA THR A 242 17.34 -5.05 19.99
C THR A 242 17.29 -6.52 20.44
N ASN A 243 17.47 -6.79 21.74
CA ASN A 243 17.37 -8.14 22.29
C ASN A 243 15.94 -8.70 22.32
N CYS A 244 14.93 -7.85 22.18
CA CYS A 244 13.51 -8.22 22.20
C CYS A 244 12.82 -8.06 20.85
N ILE A 245 13.51 -7.58 19.81
CA ILE A 245 13.01 -7.46 18.45
C ILE A 245 13.91 -8.27 17.51
N GLU A 246 13.36 -9.34 16.95
CA GLU A 246 14.04 -10.15 15.96
C GLU A 246 13.66 -9.67 14.55
N TYR A 247 14.61 -9.04 13.88
CA TYR A 247 14.43 -8.54 12.51
C TYR A 247 14.60 -9.69 11.51
N LEU A 248 13.52 -10.03 10.80
CA LEU A 248 13.43 -11.21 9.94
C LEU A 248 14.46 -11.23 8.82
N TYR A 249 14.77 -10.06 8.25
CA TYR A 249 15.68 -9.96 7.10
C TYR A 249 17.10 -9.57 7.45
N ALA A 250 17.43 -9.36 8.73
CA ALA A 250 18.75 -8.94 9.15
C ALA A 250 19.86 -9.93 8.74
N ASN A 251 19.52 -11.23 8.68
CA ASN A 251 20.44 -12.28 8.25
C ASN A 251 20.38 -12.59 6.76
N GLN A 252 19.47 -11.96 6.01
CA GLN A 252 19.24 -12.23 4.60
C GLN A 252 19.71 -11.09 3.69
N TRP A 253 20.04 -9.94 4.26
CA TRP A 253 20.51 -8.76 3.53
C TRP A 253 21.84 -8.31 4.08
N SER A 254 22.81 -8.17 3.21
CA SER A 254 24.18 -7.78 3.56
C SER A 254 24.69 -6.75 2.59
N ASN A 255 25.51 -5.85 3.11
CA ASN A 255 26.33 -5.00 2.26
C ASN A 255 27.46 -5.84 1.61
N GLY A 256 27.82 -5.47 0.39
CA GLY A 256 28.91 -6.13 -0.33
C GLY A 256 30.30 -5.62 0.10
N SER A 257 31.18 -5.48 -0.85
CA SER A 257 32.59 -5.07 -0.62
C SER A 257 32.80 -3.57 -0.42
N THR A 258 31.73 -2.77 -0.52
CA THR A 258 31.80 -1.31 -0.37
C THR A 258 31.00 -0.83 0.83
N LYS A 259 31.48 0.23 1.47
CA LYS A 259 30.78 0.89 2.56
C LYS A 259 29.60 1.71 2.01
N GLU A 260 28.41 1.49 2.55
CA GLU A 260 27.21 2.26 2.22
C GLU A 260 26.97 3.36 3.24
N ILE A 261 26.84 4.60 2.77
CA ILE A 261 26.50 5.73 3.62
C ILE A 261 25.01 5.71 3.93
N VAL A 262 24.67 5.87 5.21
CA VAL A 262 23.29 5.99 5.68
C VAL A 262 22.95 7.45 5.89
N TYR A 263 21.82 7.86 5.35
CA TYR A 263 21.33 9.24 5.40
C TYR A 263 20.08 9.35 6.26
N GLU A 264 19.86 10.55 6.80
CA GLU A 264 18.71 10.85 7.67
C GLU A 264 17.39 10.82 6.91
N THR A 265 17.40 11.30 5.65
CA THR A 265 16.21 11.40 4.81
C THR A 265 16.45 10.78 3.43
N SER A 266 15.37 10.53 2.72
CA SER A 266 15.40 9.98 1.35
C SER A 266 16.05 10.92 0.32
N SER A 267 16.27 12.20 0.66
CA SER A 267 17.05 13.11 -0.18
C SER A 267 18.56 12.81 -0.18
N CYS A 268 19.02 11.95 0.72
CA CYS A 268 20.43 11.56 0.87
C CYS A 268 21.40 12.76 0.99
N SER A 269 20.99 13.79 1.74
CA SER A 269 21.77 15.03 1.91
C SER A 269 22.54 15.08 3.23
N ASN A 270 22.06 14.46 4.30
CA ASN A 270 22.66 14.45 5.64
C ASN A 270 23.01 13.03 6.07
N SER A 271 24.30 12.74 6.22
CA SER A 271 24.80 11.42 6.64
C SER A 271 24.66 11.25 8.14
N ILE A 272 24.10 10.11 8.59
CA ILE A 272 23.94 9.74 10.00
C ILE A 272 24.72 8.49 10.40
N GLY A 273 25.44 7.88 9.47
CA GLY A 273 26.24 6.68 9.72
C GLY A 273 26.56 5.92 8.44
N SER A 274 26.88 4.66 8.59
CA SER A 274 27.20 3.76 7.49
C SER A 274 26.80 2.32 7.83
N ILE A 275 26.62 1.52 6.80
CA ILE A 275 26.62 0.07 6.83
C ILE A 275 27.97 -0.35 6.24
N ASP A 276 28.84 -0.91 7.05
CA ASP A 276 30.18 -1.28 6.61
C ASP A 276 30.16 -2.57 5.78
N THR A 277 31.31 -2.89 5.19
CA THR A 277 31.47 -4.09 4.36
C THR A 277 31.01 -5.35 5.11
N TYR A 278 30.14 -6.14 4.45
CA TYR A 278 29.54 -7.36 4.99
C TYR A 278 28.62 -7.19 6.22
N GLU A 279 28.34 -5.97 6.65
CA GLU A 279 27.34 -5.73 7.68
C GLU A 279 25.93 -5.99 7.14
N LYS A 280 25.06 -6.36 8.07
CA LYS A 280 23.66 -6.74 7.79
C LYS A 280 22.69 -5.64 8.19
N ALA A 281 21.62 -5.51 7.43
CA ALA A 281 20.51 -4.62 7.76
C ALA A 281 19.19 -5.22 7.28
N THR A 282 18.09 -4.71 7.84
CA THR A 282 16.74 -5.10 7.44
C THR A 282 16.13 -4.03 6.57
N PRO A 283 15.82 -4.29 5.30
CA PRO A 283 15.12 -3.35 4.45
C PRO A 283 13.66 -3.17 4.92
N LEU A 284 13.20 -1.94 5.01
CA LEU A 284 11.83 -1.57 5.33
C LEU A 284 11.01 -1.35 4.06
N TYR A 285 11.51 -0.50 3.17
CA TYR A 285 10.93 -0.27 1.84
C TYR A 285 11.97 0.31 0.89
N ARG A 286 11.64 0.30 -0.41
CA ARG A 286 12.45 0.86 -1.49
C ARG A 286 11.61 1.82 -2.32
N GLU A 287 12.15 2.99 -2.60
CA GLU A 287 11.51 4.00 -3.43
C GLU A 287 12.57 4.79 -4.20
N ASN A 288 12.37 5.01 -5.51
CA ASN A 288 13.18 5.88 -6.37
C ASN A 288 14.71 5.65 -6.26
N GLY A 289 15.14 4.40 -6.18
CA GLY A 289 16.57 4.07 -6.05
C GLY A 289 17.13 4.27 -4.64
N ILE A 290 16.29 4.56 -3.66
CA ILE A 290 16.63 4.68 -2.24
C ILE A 290 16.02 3.52 -1.47
N LEU A 291 16.78 2.93 -0.56
CA LEU A 291 16.34 1.88 0.33
C LEU A 291 16.31 2.41 1.76
N HIS A 292 15.16 2.35 2.42
CA HIS A 292 15.05 2.60 3.85
C HIS A 292 15.37 1.32 4.61
N VAL A 293 16.28 1.38 5.56
CA VAL A 293 16.80 0.20 6.29
C VAL A 293 16.84 0.43 7.78
N VAL A 294 16.74 -0.67 8.54
CA VAL A 294 17.12 -0.73 9.96
C VAL A 294 18.44 -1.48 10.08
N TYR A 295 19.38 -0.92 10.80
CA TYR A 295 20.71 -1.47 11.02
C TYR A 295 21.17 -1.34 12.48
N THR A 296 22.07 -2.21 12.90
CA THR A 296 22.72 -2.15 14.22
C THR A 296 23.82 -1.08 14.20
N THR A 297 24.02 -0.42 15.35
CA THR A 297 25.11 0.54 15.50
C THR A 297 26.30 -0.11 16.19
N SER A 298 27.51 0.11 15.72
CA SER A 298 28.74 -0.39 16.34
C SER A 298 29.02 0.17 17.75
N LYS A 299 28.39 1.26 18.10
CA LYS A 299 28.57 1.97 19.39
C LYS A 299 27.37 1.93 20.32
N GLY A 300 26.37 1.13 20.03
CA GLY A 300 25.14 1.08 20.84
C GLY A 300 24.45 -0.27 20.80
N ALA A 301 23.70 -0.56 21.85
CA ALA A 301 22.95 -1.81 21.97
C ALA A 301 21.72 -1.87 21.06
N ASN A 302 21.34 -0.75 20.43
CA ASN A 302 20.07 -0.60 19.73
C ASN A 302 20.25 -0.30 18.26
N THR A 303 19.16 -0.48 17.49
CA THR A 303 19.13 -0.22 16.07
C THR A 303 18.88 1.25 15.74
N LYS A 304 19.25 1.64 14.52
CA LYS A 304 18.85 2.89 13.85
C LYS A 304 18.11 2.56 12.58
N SER A 305 17.33 3.50 12.06
CA SER A 305 16.89 3.50 10.67
C SER A 305 17.52 4.65 9.90
N GLY A 306 17.55 4.51 8.59
CA GLY A 306 18.02 5.53 7.67
C GLY A 306 17.93 5.07 6.23
N TYR A 307 18.43 5.92 5.35
CA TYR A 307 18.29 5.75 3.90
C TYR A 307 19.64 5.47 3.27
N VAL A 308 19.72 4.47 2.40
CA VAL A 308 20.90 4.19 1.58
C VAL A 308 20.56 4.34 0.11
N LYS A 309 21.53 4.75 -0.70
CA LYS A 309 21.39 4.74 -2.16
C LYS A 309 21.47 3.29 -2.62
N TYR A 310 20.39 2.81 -3.26
CA TYR A 310 20.38 1.44 -3.76
C TYR A 310 21.06 1.38 -5.12
N ASN A 311 22.31 0.95 -5.10
CA ASN A 311 23.15 0.75 -6.28
C ASN A 311 23.47 -0.72 -6.56
N GLY A 312 22.84 -1.64 -5.82
CA GLY A 312 23.10 -3.08 -5.90
C GLY A 312 24.16 -3.60 -4.93
N GLY A 313 24.85 -2.72 -4.21
CA GLY A 313 25.86 -3.11 -3.21
C GLY A 313 25.27 -3.77 -1.97
N PHE A 314 24.10 -3.28 -1.53
CA PHE A 314 23.31 -3.87 -0.46
C PHE A 314 22.25 -4.79 -1.07
N ALA A 315 22.39 -6.09 -0.90
CA ALA A 315 21.57 -7.09 -1.58
C ALA A 315 21.15 -8.24 -0.66
N LYS A 316 20.13 -8.96 -1.09
CA LYS A 316 19.71 -10.21 -0.46
C LYS A 316 20.76 -11.30 -0.74
N LEU A 317 21.14 -12.03 0.33
CA LEU A 317 22.05 -13.17 0.25
C LEU A 317 21.36 -14.38 -0.38
#